data_c1471a8e7cd73110721d22f25157c8cf
#
_entry.id   c1471a8e7cd73110721d22f25157c8cf
#
_cell.length_a   1.000
_cell.length_b   1.000
_cell.length_c   1.000
_cell.angle_alpha   90.00
_cell.angle_beta   90.00
_cell.angle_gamma   90.00
#
_symmetry.space_group_name_H-M   'P 1'
#
loop_
_entity.id
_entity.type
_entity.pdbx_description
1 polymer ?
#
loop_
_entity_poly.entity_id
_entity_poly.type
_entity_poly.pdbx_seq_one_letter_code
_entity_poly.pdbx_strand_id
1 'polypeptide(L)'
;MATIKDIAQIAGVSPATVSRVLNYDKSMSVSDETRKKIFDIAEQLNYKKSNRQKKTASQTHRIAIVEWYTELEELDDLYYYSIRLGIEKKAQELGYDIVRIFNNDSLSQLEQIDGVIAIGKFSTKQVRELEQYSPALVFVDSDTLDQGHSCVTTDFEHAVIH
;
A
#
# COMPACT_ATOMS: atom_id res chain seq x y z
N MET A 1 -20.85 -4.74 20.79
CA MET A 1 -20.02 -3.87 19.96
C MET A 1 -20.90 -2.80 19.33
N ALA A 2 -20.60 -1.54 19.55
CA ALA A 2 -21.40 -0.46 18.99
C ALA A 2 -21.33 -0.42 17.47
N THR A 3 -22.45 -0.17 16.83
CA THR A 3 -22.58 -0.13 15.37
C THR A 3 -22.98 1.26 14.90
N ILE A 4 -22.84 1.52 13.60
CA ILE A 4 -23.34 2.77 12.98
C ILE A 4 -24.84 2.96 13.23
N LYS A 5 -25.61 1.86 13.28
CA LYS A 5 -27.05 1.89 13.58
C LYS A 5 -27.33 2.38 14.99
N ASP A 6 -26.52 1.98 15.95
CA ASP A 6 -26.67 2.40 17.36
C ASP A 6 -26.41 3.90 17.48
N ILE A 7 -25.37 4.41 16.83
CA ILE A 7 -25.05 5.84 16.78
C ILE A 7 -26.19 6.63 16.13
N ALA A 8 -26.69 6.13 14.99
CA ALA A 8 -27.78 6.76 14.26
C ALA A 8 -29.06 6.87 15.09
N GLN A 9 -29.40 5.85 15.85
CA GLN A 9 -30.56 5.81 16.71
C GLN A 9 -30.44 6.84 17.83
N ILE A 10 -29.30 6.94 18.49
CA ILE A 10 -29.06 7.89 19.57
C ILE A 10 -29.00 9.32 19.04
N ALA A 11 -28.36 9.54 17.90
CA ALA A 11 -28.22 10.86 17.29
C ALA A 11 -29.50 11.35 16.60
N GLY A 12 -30.46 10.47 16.34
CA GLY A 12 -31.71 10.83 15.65
C GLY A 12 -31.50 11.12 14.14
N VAL A 13 -30.53 10.49 13.50
CA VAL A 13 -30.20 10.64 12.09
C VAL A 13 -30.13 9.29 11.39
N SER A 14 -30.05 9.30 10.05
CA SER A 14 -29.93 8.04 9.30
C SER A 14 -28.53 7.40 9.46
N PRO A 15 -28.43 6.06 9.35
CA PRO A 15 -27.13 5.39 9.34
C PRO A 15 -26.20 5.89 8.23
N ALA A 16 -26.76 6.27 7.08
CA ALA A 16 -26.00 6.87 5.97
C ALA A 16 -25.37 8.21 6.37
N THR A 17 -26.11 9.04 7.11
CA THR A 17 -25.59 10.31 7.65
C THR A 17 -24.43 10.07 8.61
N VAL A 18 -24.58 9.14 9.54
CA VAL A 18 -23.50 8.77 10.47
C VAL A 18 -22.25 8.30 9.73
N SER A 19 -22.43 7.41 8.77
CA SER A 19 -21.32 6.88 7.97
C SER A 19 -20.56 7.98 7.24
N ARG A 20 -21.26 8.91 6.60
CA ARG A 20 -20.63 10.03 5.90
C ARG A 20 -19.91 10.99 6.83
N VAL A 21 -20.51 11.34 7.96
CA VAL A 21 -19.87 12.21 8.95
C VAL A 21 -18.61 11.59 9.51
N LEU A 22 -18.64 10.31 9.86
CA LEU A 22 -17.46 9.60 10.37
C LEU A 22 -16.38 9.36 9.31
N ASN A 23 -16.72 9.45 8.03
CA ASN A 23 -15.79 9.41 6.90
C ASN A 23 -15.28 10.80 6.46
N TYR A 24 -15.63 11.85 7.19
CA TYR A 24 -15.25 13.23 6.85
C TYR A 24 -15.70 13.66 5.44
N ASP A 25 -16.87 13.20 5.00
CA ASP A 25 -17.43 13.56 3.70
C ASP A 25 -17.87 15.04 3.73
N LYS A 26 -17.11 15.89 3.03
CA LYS A 26 -17.36 17.33 2.95
C LYS A 26 -18.52 17.70 2.01
N SER A 27 -18.96 16.78 1.16
CA SER A 27 -20.07 17.02 0.24
C SER A 27 -21.42 17.02 0.92
N MET A 28 -21.48 16.56 2.17
CA MET A 28 -22.71 16.44 2.91
C MET A 28 -22.98 17.72 3.72
N SER A 29 -24.15 18.30 3.48
CA SER A 29 -24.64 19.43 4.27
C SER A 29 -25.24 18.94 5.61
N VAL A 30 -24.43 18.92 6.63
CA VAL A 30 -24.82 18.61 8.02
C VAL A 30 -24.37 19.77 8.91
N SER A 31 -25.24 20.18 9.86
CA SER A 31 -24.85 21.22 10.81
C SER A 31 -23.66 20.80 11.68
N ASP A 32 -22.84 21.75 12.09
CA ASP A 32 -21.68 21.47 12.95
C ASP A 32 -22.10 20.86 14.30
N GLU A 33 -23.28 21.24 14.80
CA GLU A 33 -23.87 20.67 16.01
C GLU A 33 -24.20 19.18 15.84
N THR A 34 -24.82 18.79 14.73
CA THR A 34 -25.12 17.39 14.43
C THR A 34 -23.85 16.58 14.23
N ARG A 35 -22.86 17.15 13.55
CA ARG A 35 -21.55 16.52 13.35
C ARG A 35 -20.86 16.25 14.68
N LYS A 36 -20.79 17.23 15.56
CA LYS A 36 -20.23 17.09 16.91
C LYS A 36 -20.96 16.03 17.72
N LYS A 37 -22.30 16.05 17.69
CA LYS A 37 -23.14 15.07 18.37
C LYS A 37 -22.82 13.62 17.95
N ILE A 38 -22.65 13.39 16.65
CA ILE A 38 -22.30 12.07 16.12
C ILE A 38 -20.93 11.62 16.62
N PHE A 39 -19.92 12.49 16.62
CA PHE A 39 -18.60 12.16 17.15
C PHE A 39 -18.61 11.90 18.66
N ASP A 40 -19.32 12.70 19.43
CA ASP A 40 -19.43 12.53 20.88
C ASP A 40 -20.10 11.18 21.22
N ILE A 41 -21.15 10.81 20.51
CA ILE A 41 -21.84 9.51 20.70
C ILE A 41 -20.93 8.36 20.30
N ALA A 42 -20.20 8.48 19.19
CA ALA A 42 -19.26 7.45 18.74
C ALA A 42 -18.16 7.23 19.79
N GLU A 43 -17.66 8.28 20.41
CA GLU A 43 -16.68 8.21 21.49
C GLU A 43 -17.25 7.56 22.75
N GLN A 44 -18.44 7.98 23.20
CA GLN A 44 -19.11 7.41 24.36
C GLN A 44 -19.39 5.91 24.22
N LEU A 45 -19.75 5.49 23.03
CA LEU A 45 -20.00 4.06 22.72
C LEU A 45 -18.71 3.27 22.43
N ASN A 46 -17.54 3.91 22.52
CA ASN A 46 -16.27 3.29 22.14
C ASN A 46 -16.31 2.69 20.72
N TYR A 47 -17.01 3.37 19.82
CA TYR A 47 -17.12 2.93 18.44
C TYR A 47 -15.74 2.96 17.77
N LYS A 48 -15.15 1.79 17.64
CA LYS A 48 -14.01 1.62 16.76
C LYS A 48 -14.55 1.44 15.34
N LYS A 49 -14.34 2.44 14.49
CA LYS A 49 -14.54 2.27 13.06
C LYS A 49 -13.84 0.96 12.69
N SER A 50 -14.63 -0.11 12.50
CA SER A 50 -14.05 -1.28 11.90
C SER A 50 -13.54 -0.78 10.55
N ASN A 51 -12.26 -0.90 10.30
CA ASN A 51 -11.70 -0.83 8.98
C ASN A 51 -12.20 -2.05 8.18
N ARG A 52 -13.51 -2.25 8.19
CA ARG A 52 -14.21 -2.82 7.07
C ARG A 52 -14.15 -1.74 5.98
N GLN A 53 -12.92 -1.50 5.45
CA GLN A 53 -12.88 -1.34 4.02
C GLN A 53 -13.89 -2.35 3.52
N LYS A 54 -14.95 -1.86 2.87
CA LYS A 54 -15.85 -2.73 2.15
C LYS A 54 -14.95 -3.77 1.51
N LYS A 55 -14.97 -4.99 2.03
CA LYS A 55 -14.76 -6.15 1.21
C LYS A 55 -15.99 -6.23 0.28
N THR A 56 -16.14 -5.23 -0.58
CA THR A 56 -16.46 -5.57 -1.94
C THR A 56 -15.38 -6.58 -2.26
N ALA A 57 -15.72 -7.70 -2.81
CA ALA A 57 -14.79 -8.75 -3.20
C ALA A 57 -13.76 -8.26 -4.25
N SER A 58 -13.12 -7.11 -4.02
CA SER A 58 -11.91 -6.64 -4.65
C SER A 58 -10.81 -7.32 -3.85
N GLN A 59 -10.29 -8.35 -4.45
CA GLN A 59 -9.07 -9.00 -4.05
C GLN A 59 -8.09 -7.89 -3.64
N THR A 60 -7.72 -7.89 -2.36
CA THR A 60 -6.61 -7.06 -1.90
C THR A 60 -5.41 -7.53 -2.70
N HIS A 61 -4.90 -6.68 -3.58
CA HIS A 61 -3.72 -7.02 -4.36
C HIS A 61 -2.53 -7.12 -3.42
N ARG A 62 -1.78 -8.20 -3.59
CA ARG A 62 -0.60 -8.49 -2.80
C ARG A 62 0.64 -8.32 -3.67
N ILE A 63 1.53 -7.39 -3.29
CA ILE A 63 2.77 -7.09 -4.01
C ILE A 63 3.96 -7.49 -3.17
N ALA A 64 4.96 -8.09 -3.81
CA ALA A 64 6.26 -8.30 -3.20
C ALA A 64 7.24 -7.21 -3.63
N ILE A 65 8.00 -6.70 -2.68
CA ILE A 65 9.18 -5.87 -2.92
C ILE A 65 10.39 -6.77 -2.70
N VAL A 66 11.09 -7.07 -3.77
CA VAL A 66 12.28 -7.93 -3.76
C VAL A 66 13.52 -7.05 -3.88
N GLU A 67 14.42 -7.16 -2.92
CA GLU A 67 15.63 -6.37 -2.83
C GLU A 67 16.85 -7.24 -3.15
N TRP A 68 17.75 -6.74 -3.97
CA TRP A 68 18.95 -7.45 -4.39
C TRP A 68 20.03 -7.52 -3.30
N TYR A 69 19.86 -6.76 -2.22
CA TYR A 69 20.76 -6.66 -1.07
C TYR A 69 20.10 -7.26 0.18
N THR A 70 20.89 -7.43 1.23
CA THR A 70 20.43 -7.92 2.54
C THR A 70 19.89 -6.78 3.40
N GLU A 71 19.11 -7.10 4.42
CA GLU A 71 18.61 -6.11 5.39
C GLU A 71 19.73 -5.31 6.07
N LEU A 72 20.88 -5.95 6.33
CA LEU A 72 22.05 -5.28 6.93
C LEU A 72 22.70 -4.29 5.95
N GLU A 73 22.79 -4.64 4.68
CA GLU A 73 23.31 -3.75 3.64
C GLU A 73 22.41 -2.54 3.39
N GLU A 74 21.11 -2.69 3.57
CA GLU A 74 20.16 -1.57 3.47
C GLU A 74 20.41 -0.49 4.52
N LEU A 75 20.80 -0.88 5.73
CA LEU A 75 21.09 0.08 6.80
C LEU A 75 22.30 0.98 6.48
N ASP A 76 23.20 0.49 5.65
CA ASP A 76 24.39 1.23 5.22
C ASP A 76 24.15 2.07 3.95
N ASP A 77 23.06 1.81 3.22
CA ASP A 77 22.73 2.50 1.97
C ASP A 77 21.33 3.15 2.01
N LEU A 78 21.30 4.42 2.41
CA LEU A 78 20.06 5.19 2.50
C LEU A 78 19.37 5.43 1.15
N TYR A 79 20.08 5.30 0.04
CA TYR A 79 19.51 5.46 -1.30
C TYR A 79 18.42 4.42 -1.58
N TYR A 80 18.75 3.13 -1.43
CA TYR A 80 17.79 2.05 -1.63
C TYR A 80 16.69 2.03 -0.58
N TYR A 81 17.05 2.35 0.67
CA TYR A 81 16.08 2.50 1.74
C TYR A 81 15.00 3.54 1.41
N SER A 82 15.41 4.70 0.87
CA SER A 82 14.48 5.77 0.46
C SER A 82 13.56 5.34 -0.67
N ILE A 83 14.08 4.60 -1.65
CA ILE A 83 13.28 4.04 -2.76
C ILE A 83 12.23 3.07 -2.21
N ARG A 84 12.63 2.15 -1.36
CA ARG A 84 11.70 1.19 -0.74
C ARG A 84 10.60 1.90 0.05
N LEU A 85 10.94 2.85 0.90
CA LEU A 85 9.95 3.61 1.67
C LEU A 85 8.94 4.34 0.77
N GLY A 86 9.38 4.93 -0.33
CA GLY A 86 8.50 5.59 -1.30
C GLY A 86 7.51 4.62 -1.93
N ILE A 87 7.98 3.45 -2.32
CA ILE A 87 7.15 2.39 -2.90
C ILE A 87 6.13 1.87 -1.88
N GLU A 88 6.58 1.58 -0.67
CA GLU A 88 5.70 1.09 0.41
C GLU A 88 4.62 2.10 0.76
N LYS A 89 4.98 3.37 0.89
CA LYS A 89 4.02 4.44 1.15
C LYS A 89 2.93 4.49 0.07
N LYS A 90 3.33 4.45 -1.19
CA LYS A 90 2.38 4.49 -2.32
C LYS A 90 1.50 3.24 -2.37
N ALA A 91 2.06 2.07 -2.14
CA ALA A 91 1.31 0.82 -2.10
C ALA A 91 0.29 0.81 -0.96
N GLN A 92 0.63 1.33 0.22
CA GLN A 92 -0.29 1.49 1.34
C GLN A 92 -1.43 2.46 1.02
N GLU A 93 -1.14 3.60 0.37
CA GLU A 93 -2.15 4.54 -0.09
C GLU A 93 -3.15 3.89 -1.05
N LEU A 94 -2.70 2.98 -1.89
CA LEU A 94 -3.52 2.22 -2.83
C LEU A 94 -4.24 1.01 -2.19
N GLY A 95 -3.96 0.70 -0.93
CA GLY A 95 -4.57 -0.40 -0.21
C GLY A 95 -3.99 -1.78 -0.56
N TYR A 96 -2.74 -1.86 -1.03
CA TYR A 96 -2.08 -3.11 -1.34
C TYR A 96 -1.40 -3.71 -0.10
N ASP A 97 -1.43 -5.03 0.01
CA ASP A 97 -0.60 -5.78 0.96
C ASP A 97 0.82 -5.89 0.42
N ILE A 98 1.81 -5.69 1.29
CA ILE A 98 3.23 -5.69 0.93
C ILE A 98 3.95 -6.83 1.63
N VAL A 99 4.73 -7.58 0.86
CA VAL A 99 5.69 -8.56 1.35
C VAL A 99 7.10 -8.10 0.97
N ARG A 100 8.00 -8.02 1.94
CA ARG A 100 9.41 -7.70 1.72
C ARG A 100 10.23 -8.97 1.61
N ILE A 101 11.09 -9.04 0.63
CA ILE A 101 12.01 -10.16 0.41
C ILE A 101 13.40 -9.61 0.15
N PHE A 102 14.31 -9.87 1.06
CA PHE A 102 15.72 -9.51 0.92
C PHE A 102 16.49 -10.61 0.17
N ASN A 103 17.68 -10.31 -0.29
CA ASN A 103 18.50 -11.22 -1.11
C ASN A 103 18.78 -12.58 -0.44
N ASN A 104 18.80 -12.62 0.88
CA ASN A 104 19.03 -13.83 1.67
C ASN A 104 17.74 -14.56 2.07
N ASP A 105 16.59 -14.03 1.71
CA ASP A 105 15.30 -14.64 2.01
C ASP A 105 14.90 -15.69 0.96
N SER A 106 14.00 -16.58 1.33
CA SER A 106 13.44 -17.56 0.41
C SER A 106 12.41 -16.94 -0.54
N LEU A 107 12.53 -17.21 -1.83
CA LEU A 107 11.55 -16.81 -2.84
C LEU A 107 10.21 -17.57 -2.74
N SER A 108 10.12 -18.59 -1.90
CA SER A 108 8.85 -19.30 -1.65
C SER A 108 7.74 -18.40 -1.13
N GLN A 109 8.08 -17.25 -0.54
CA GLN A 109 7.12 -16.24 -0.12
C GLN A 109 6.41 -15.54 -1.28
N LEU A 110 6.90 -15.69 -2.52
CA LEU A 110 6.28 -15.15 -3.73
C LEU A 110 5.08 -15.95 -4.21
N GLU A 111 4.78 -17.07 -3.60
CA GLU A 111 3.53 -17.79 -3.88
C GLU A 111 2.32 -16.92 -3.51
N GLN A 112 1.33 -16.86 -4.39
CA GLN A 112 0.12 -16.05 -4.21
C GLN A 112 0.35 -14.52 -4.22
N ILE A 113 1.37 -14.06 -4.93
CA ILE A 113 1.66 -12.63 -5.16
C ILE A 113 1.09 -12.21 -6.52
N ASP A 114 0.43 -11.05 -6.56
CA ASP A 114 -0.15 -10.48 -7.78
C ASP A 114 0.88 -9.74 -8.63
N GLY A 115 1.88 -9.15 -8.01
CA GLY A 115 2.95 -8.45 -8.70
C GLY A 115 4.23 -8.35 -7.87
N VAL A 116 5.35 -8.16 -8.57
CA VAL A 116 6.68 -8.04 -7.98
C VAL A 116 7.34 -6.74 -8.42
N ILE A 117 7.85 -5.99 -7.46
CA ILE A 117 8.74 -4.84 -7.68
C ILE A 117 10.13 -5.24 -7.20
N ALA A 118 11.08 -5.35 -8.12
CA ALA A 118 12.45 -5.74 -7.85
C ALA A 118 13.36 -4.51 -7.83
N ILE A 119 14.00 -4.23 -6.69
CA ILE A 119 14.85 -3.06 -6.48
C ILE A 119 16.32 -3.46 -6.51
N GLY A 120 17.09 -2.82 -7.38
CA GLY A 120 18.52 -3.00 -7.52
C GLY A 120 18.93 -3.76 -8.76
N LYS A 121 20.12 -4.33 -8.75
CA LYS A 121 20.74 -4.98 -9.91
C LYS A 121 20.66 -6.50 -9.81
N PHE A 122 19.80 -7.11 -10.57
CA PHE A 122 19.63 -8.56 -10.61
C PHE A 122 20.39 -9.17 -11.78
N SER A 123 20.99 -10.34 -11.56
CA SER A 123 21.57 -11.15 -12.62
C SER A 123 20.47 -11.73 -13.51
N THR A 124 20.83 -12.11 -14.74
CA THR A 124 19.88 -12.76 -15.66
C THR A 124 19.25 -14.03 -15.05
N LYS A 125 20.00 -14.76 -14.25
CA LYS A 125 19.48 -15.94 -13.53
C LYS A 125 18.41 -15.54 -12.51
N GLN A 126 18.66 -14.50 -11.71
CA GLN A 126 17.70 -14.00 -10.73
C GLN A 126 16.45 -13.45 -11.40
N VAL A 127 16.58 -12.74 -12.52
CA VAL A 127 15.44 -12.26 -13.30
C VAL A 127 14.56 -13.42 -13.75
N ARG A 128 15.14 -14.49 -14.27
CA ARG A 128 14.39 -15.68 -14.68
C ARG A 128 13.70 -16.39 -13.52
N GLU A 129 14.33 -16.42 -12.35
CA GLU A 129 13.71 -16.97 -11.14
C GLU A 129 12.48 -16.16 -10.73
N LEU A 130 12.56 -14.83 -10.78
CA LEU A 130 11.43 -13.95 -10.47
C LEU A 130 10.29 -14.09 -11.48
N GLU A 131 10.59 -14.24 -12.76
CA GLU A 131 9.61 -14.47 -13.83
C GLU A 131 8.72 -15.69 -13.57
N GLN A 132 9.26 -16.72 -12.93
CA GLN A 132 8.51 -17.94 -12.62
C GLN A 132 7.39 -17.72 -11.60
N TYR A 133 7.51 -16.71 -10.74
CA TYR A 133 6.55 -16.45 -9.66
C TYR A 133 5.47 -15.45 -10.03
N SER A 134 5.77 -14.48 -10.88
CA SER A 134 4.79 -13.47 -11.29
C SER A 134 5.03 -12.96 -12.71
N PRO A 135 3.96 -12.90 -13.54
CA PRO A 135 4.04 -12.25 -14.84
C PRO A 135 4.09 -10.72 -14.74
N ALA A 136 3.63 -10.16 -13.64
CA ALA A 136 3.65 -8.72 -13.36
C ALA A 136 4.92 -8.36 -12.59
N LEU A 137 5.99 -8.05 -13.31
CA LEU A 137 7.32 -7.79 -12.78
C LEU A 137 7.83 -6.44 -13.28
N VAL A 138 8.21 -5.55 -12.34
CA VAL A 138 8.80 -4.24 -12.61
C VAL A 138 10.14 -4.13 -11.89
N PHE A 139 11.16 -3.64 -12.59
CA PHE A 139 12.46 -3.39 -12.00
C PHE A 139 12.65 -1.90 -11.68
N VAL A 140 13.33 -1.61 -10.60
CA VAL A 140 13.70 -0.26 -10.17
C VAL A 140 15.21 -0.18 -10.02
N ASP A 141 15.81 0.85 -10.59
CA ASP A 141 17.26 1.08 -10.62
C ASP A 141 18.04 0.00 -11.40
N SER A 142 17.38 -0.66 -12.34
CA SER A 142 18.02 -1.63 -13.25
C SER A 142 17.35 -1.53 -14.62
N ASP A 143 18.15 -1.39 -15.66
CA ASP A 143 17.66 -1.42 -17.04
C ASP A 143 17.47 -2.87 -17.49
N THR A 144 16.24 -3.27 -17.62
CA THR A 144 15.83 -4.62 -18.03
C THR A 144 14.96 -4.62 -19.28
N LEU A 145 14.93 -3.51 -20.03
CA LEU A 145 14.15 -3.38 -21.25
C LEU A 145 14.54 -4.43 -22.31
N ASP A 146 15.83 -4.71 -22.43
CA ASP A 146 16.35 -5.74 -23.35
C ASP A 146 15.85 -7.16 -23.00
N GLN A 147 15.45 -7.38 -21.77
CA GLN A 147 14.89 -8.64 -21.29
C GLN A 147 13.36 -8.68 -21.36
N GLY A 148 12.73 -7.60 -21.87
CA GLY A 148 11.28 -7.51 -22.05
C GLY A 148 10.51 -7.11 -20.78
N HIS A 149 11.18 -6.55 -19.77
CA HIS A 149 10.53 -6.11 -18.53
C HIS A 149 10.43 -4.59 -18.44
N SER A 150 9.37 -4.12 -17.80
CA SER A 150 9.23 -2.72 -17.43
C SER A 150 10.25 -2.34 -16.36
N CYS A 151 10.87 -1.19 -16.51
CA CYS A 151 11.82 -0.69 -15.52
C CYS A 151 11.66 0.82 -15.27
N VAL A 152 12.06 1.24 -14.08
CA VAL A 152 12.18 2.63 -13.68
C VAL A 152 13.64 2.88 -13.32
N THR A 153 14.28 3.77 -14.04
CA THR A 153 15.68 4.13 -13.83
C THR A 153 15.83 5.62 -13.60
N THR A 154 16.88 6.02 -12.90
CA THR A 154 17.21 7.43 -12.72
C THR A 154 17.87 7.96 -13.98
N ASP A 155 17.40 9.10 -14.48
CA ASP A 155 18.00 9.82 -15.59
C ASP A 155 19.18 10.67 -15.11
N PHE A 156 20.34 10.04 -15.02
CA PHE A 156 21.56 10.71 -14.60
C PHE A 156 22.11 11.68 -15.66
N GLU A 157 21.78 11.50 -16.93
CA GLU A 157 22.27 12.39 -18.01
C GLU A 157 21.65 13.79 -17.90
N HIS A 158 20.39 13.88 -17.53
CA HIS A 158 19.70 15.17 -17.32
C HIS A 158 19.90 15.76 -15.92
N ALA A 159 20.23 14.93 -14.93
CA ALA A 159 20.43 15.39 -13.55
C ALA A 159 21.74 16.17 -13.34
N VAL A 160 22.71 16.08 -14.26
CA VAL A 160 24.05 16.69 -14.15
C VAL A 160 24.14 18.08 -14.82
N ILE A 161 23.08 18.56 -15.50
CA ILE A 161 23.09 19.78 -16.32
C ILE A 161 22.56 21.04 -15.56
N HIS A 162 22.41 20.98 -14.24
CA HIS A 162 21.98 22.17 -13.45
C HIS A 162 22.92 22.47 -12.32
#